data_d6233cc56e3d631667ee4c38110a08de
#
_entry.id   d6233cc56e3d631667ee4c38110a08de
#
_cell.length_a   1.000
_cell.length_b   1.000
_cell.length_c   1.000
_cell.angle_alpha   90.00
_cell.angle_beta   90.00
_cell.angle_gamma   90.00
#
_symmetry.space_group_name_H-M   'P 1'
#
loop_
_entity.id
_entity.type
_entity.pdbx_description
1 polymer ?
#
loop_
_entity_poly.entity_id
_entity_poly.type
_entity_poly.pdbx_seq_one_letter_code
_entity_poly.pdbx_strand_id
1 'polypeptide(L)'
;MTYQLRDYQKSASDAAVSVFKSKEKKNYVIVLPTGAGKSLVIANIAARIDGLIVFQPSKEILEQNFAKLQSYGIFDCGVYSASAGRKDINRITFAMIGSVMKHMSFFKHFKHVLIDECHLVNPEKGMYKEFFEDEQRKVIGLTATPYRLCSGRGGAMLKFITRTRPKVFTDVIYHCQVSELLAKGFLASLKYYDITKLDLSRVRTNSTGADYDEKSLLQEFERVDIYKDIVGWTKRLLNPKSGIPRKGILIFTRFIREAEKLAAEIPNCAIVSGSTPKKERARILKGFKDGRIKVVANVGVLTTGFDYPELDTVVLARPTKSLSLYYQMVGRVIRPCQGKEGWVVDLSGNFRRFGRVEELRIEQPEKGKWCIMSRGRQLTNVVF
;
A
#
# COMPACT_ATOMS: atom_id res chain seq x y z
N MET A 1 22.32 -14.12 7.00
CA MET A 1 22.78 -12.71 6.81
C MET A 1 21.95 -11.82 7.73
N THR A 2 22.59 -11.17 8.69
CA THR A 2 21.92 -10.18 9.54
C THR A 2 21.75 -8.92 8.71
N TYR A 3 20.51 -8.50 8.45
CA TYR A 3 20.24 -7.24 7.73
C TYR A 3 20.66 -6.06 8.60
N GLN A 4 21.51 -5.20 8.06
CA GLN A 4 21.83 -3.93 8.70
C GLN A 4 20.71 -2.93 8.41
N LEU A 5 20.12 -2.36 9.47
CA LEU A 5 19.12 -1.31 9.33
C LEU A 5 19.76 -0.01 8.82
N ARG A 6 19.07 0.67 7.93
CA ARG A 6 19.39 2.06 7.58
C ARG A 6 19.02 2.99 8.72
N ASP A 7 19.61 4.18 8.77
CA ASP A 7 19.42 5.14 9.87
C ASP A 7 17.95 5.42 10.16
N TYR A 8 17.17 5.71 9.14
CA TYR A 8 15.73 5.98 9.30
C TYR A 8 14.92 4.76 9.79
N GLN A 9 15.33 3.54 9.42
CA GLN A 9 14.69 2.31 9.90
C GLN A 9 15.00 2.07 11.37
N LYS A 10 16.24 2.33 11.77
CA LYS A 10 16.66 2.28 13.17
C LYS A 10 15.90 3.32 13.99
N SER A 11 15.87 4.58 13.54
CA SER A 11 15.15 5.66 14.23
C SER A 11 13.66 5.37 14.39
N ALA A 12 13.01 4.83 13.34
CA ALA A 12 11.61 4.40 13.39
C ALA A 12 11.38 3.28 14.41
N SER A 13 12.28 2.29 14.46
CA SER A 13 12.20 1.18 15.40
C SER A 13 12.45 1.67 16.83
N ASP A 14 13.43 2.55 17.06
CA ASP A 14 13.77 3.09 18.37
C ASP A 14 12.62 3.93 18.94
N ALA A 15 11.96 4.73 18.11
CA ALA A 15 10.76 5.49 18.48
C ALA A 15 9.63 4.55 18.96
N ALA A 16 9.36 3.46 18.23
CA ALA A 16 8.36 2.49 18.63
C ALA A 16 8.71 1.79 19.95
N VAL A 17 9.95 1.34 20.10
CA VAL A 17 10.41 0.65 21.31
C VAL A 17 10.34 1.57 22.53
N SER A 18 10.71 2.84 22.37
CA SER A 18 10.60 3.86 23.42
C SER A 18 9.15 4.01 23.91
N VAL A 19 8.19 4.11 22.98
CA VAL A 19 6.76 4.18 23.30
C VAL A 19 6.29 2.91 24.03
N PHE A 20 6.62 1.74 23.52
CA PHE A 20 6.19 0.49 24.16
C PHE A 20 6.71 0.34 25.60
N LYS A 21 7.94 0.80 25.86
CA LYS A 21 8.57 0.79 27.19
C LYS A 21 8.13 1.93 28.11
N SER A 22 7.54 3.00 27.59
CA SER A 22 7.08 4.15 28.38
C SER A 22 5.84 3.80 29.21
N LYS A 23 5.47 4.69 30.15
CA LYS A 23 4.18 4.59 30.89
C LYS A 23 3.01 5.23 30.13
N GLU A 24 3.25 5.80 28.95
CA GLU A 24 2.24 6.52 28.19
C GLU A 24 1.20 5.54 27.60
N LYS A 25 -0.07 5.94 27.67
CA LYS A 25 -1.20 5.09 27.24
C LYS A 25 -1.83 5.59 25.92
N LYS A 26 -1.01 6.17 25.04
CA LYS A 26 -1.47 6.67 23.75
C LYS A 26 -1.06 5.74 22.63
N ASN A 27 -1.88 5.70 21.60
CA ASN A 27 -1.59 4.96 20.37
C ASN A 27 -0.97 5.88 19.32
N TYR A 28 0.01 5.38 18.59
CA TYR A 28 0.81 6.18 17.68
C TYR A 28 0.95 5.56 16.30
N VAL A 29 1.43 6.36 15.36
CA VAL A 29 1.69 5.94 13.99
C VAL A 29 3.14 6.18 13.62
N ILE A 30 3.71 5.25 12.86
CA ILE A 30 4.95 5.40 12.11
C ILE A 30 4.60 5.45 10.63
N VAL A 31 5.05 6.48 9.92
CA VAL A 31 4.79 6.64 8.50
C VAL A 31 6.08 6.42 7.72
N LEU A 32 6.13 5.33 6.97
CA LEU A 32 7.25 4.97 6.13
C LEU A 32 6.79 4.71 4.70
N PRO A 33 7.43 5.31 3.69
CA PRO A 33 7.09 5.12 2.29
C PRO A 33 7.01 3.65 1.85
N THR A 34 6.26 3.38 0.80
CA THR A 34 6.35 2.08 0.10
C THR A 34 7.78 1.89 -0.41
N GLY A 35 8.34 0.69 -0.22
CA GLY A 35 9.74 0.42 -0.55
C GLY A 35 10.75 0.80 0.54
N ALA A 36 10.35 1.48 1.62
CA ALA A 36 11.24 1.86 2.72
C ALA A 36 11.66 0.69 3.65
N GLY A 37 11.20 -0.53 3.39
CA GLY A 37 11.55 -1.71 4.18
C GLY A 37 10.83 -1.79 5.53
N LYS A 38 9.53 -1.48 5.58
CA LYS A 38 8.67 -1.64 6.78
C LYS A 38 8.83 -3.02 7.45
N SER A 39 9.01 -4.07 6.67
CA SER A 39 9.22 -5.44 7.20
C SER A 39 10.45 -5.56 8.10
N LEU A 40 11.53 -4.83 7.80
CA LEU A 40 12.73 -4.79 8.64
C LEU A 40 12.48 -4.04 9.95
N VAL A 41 11.73 -2.93 9.87
CA VAL A 41 11.33 -2.14 11.04
C VAL A 41 10.44 -2.98 11.97
N ILE A 42 9.43 -3.67 11.42
CA ILE A 42 8.57 -4.59 12.17
C ILE A 42 9.39 -5.69 12.85
N ALA A 43 10.30 -6.33 12.12
CA ALA A 43 11.14 -7.38 12.68
C ALA A 43 12.06 -6.85 13.81
N ASN A 44 12.65 -5.67 13.63
CA ASN A 44 13.51 -5.08 14.66
C ASN A 44 12.74 -4.64 15.92
N ILE A 45 11.51 -4.13 15.77
CA ILE A 45 10.63 -3.84 16.92
C ILE A 45 10.26 -5.14 17.63
N ALA A 46 9.84 -6.16 16.88
CA ALA A 46 9.42 -7.45 17.42
C ALA A 46 10.56 -8.15 18.18
N ALA A 47 11.80 -8.02 17.69
CA ALA A 47 12.98 -8.57 18.38
C ALA A 47 13.24 -7.96 19.76
N ARG A 48 12.70 -6.78 20.05
CA ARG A 48 13.04 -5.95 21.23
C ARG A 48 11.89 -5.78 22.23
N ILE A 49 10.70 -6.30 21.89
CA ILE A 49 9.47 -6.17 22.69
C ILE A 49 8.88 -7.55 22.93
N ASP A 50 8.72 -7.90 24.20
CA ASP A 50 8.04 -9.11 24.61
C ASP A 50 6.53 -8.90 24.71
N GLY A 51 5.77 -9.99 24.58
CA GLY A 51 4.31 -9.94 24.61
C GLY A 51 3.73 -9.07 23.48
N LEU A 52 4.29 -9.20 22.27
CA LEU A 52 3.90 -8.43 21.10
C LEU A 52 3.04 -9.24 20.14
N ILE A 53 1.86 -8.73 19.81
CA ILE A 53 1.08 -9.21 18.67
C ILE A 53 1.25 -8.27 17.48
N VAL A 54 1.52 -8.83 16.29
CA VAL A 54 1.75 -8.09 15.04
C VAL A 54 0.64 -8.42 14.05
N PHE A 55 -0.28 -7.51 13.85
CA PHE A 55 -1.36 -7.70 12.87
C PHE A 55 -0.91 -7.38 11.47
N GLN A 56 -1.27 -8.27 10.54
CA GLN A 56 -0.93 -8.18 9.13
C GLN A 56 -2.20 -8.12 8.27
N PRO A 57 -2.19 -7.37 7.16
CA PRO A 57 -3.38 -7.17 6.32
C PRO A 57 -3.70 -8.37 5.41
N SER A 58 -2.72 -9.21 5.09
CA SER A 58 -2.91 -10.40 4.25
C SER A 58 -1.97 -11.53 4.64
N LYS A 59 -2.32 -12.76 4.20
CA LYS A 59 -1.50 -13.95 4.42
C LYS A 59 -0.10 -13.78 3.82
N GLU A 60 0.00 -13.26 2.62
CA GLU A 60 1.25 -13.09 1.88
C GLU A 60 2.21 -12.16 2.62
N ILE A 61 1.69 -11.02 3.13
CA ILE A 61 2.48 -10.06 3.91
C ILE A 61 2.86 -10.66 5.27
N LEU A 62 1.94 -11.42 5.89
CA LEU A 62 2.23 -12.12 7.14
C LEU A 62 3.40 -13.06 6.98
N GLU A 63 3.36 -13.93 5.98
CA GLU A 63 4.42 -14.91 5.71
C GLU A 63 5.77 -14.24 5.40
N GLN A 64 5.75 -13.14 4.62
CA GLN A 64 6.95 -12.35 4.32
C GLN A 64 7.56 -11.72 5.57
N ASN A 65 6.72 -11.07 6.41
CA ASN A 65 7.20 -10.40 7.61
C ASN A 65 7.66 -11.40 8.69
N PHE A 66 6.98 -12.53 8.81
CA PHE A 66 7.37 -13.62 9.68
C PHE A 66 8.72 -14.22 9.27
N ALA A 67 8.91 -14.56 7.98
CA ALA A 67 10.18 -15.03 7.46
C ALA A 67 11.32 -14.02 7.67
N LYS A 68 10.99 -12.70 7.58
CA LYS A 68 11.95 -11.64 7.85
C LYS A 68 12.39 -11.64 9.32
N LEU A 69 11.48 -11.84 10.28
CA LEU A 69 11.82 -11.96 11.70
C LEU A 69 12.75 -13.17 11.94
N GLN A 70 12.42 -14.31 11.33
CA GLN A 70 13.25 -15.52 11.45
C GLN A 70 14.65 -15.32 10.89
N SER A 71 14.81 -14.50 9.84
CA SER A 71 16.14 -14.18 9.28
C SER A 71 17.04 -13.37 10.22
N TYR A 72 16.50 -12.83 11.32
CA TYR A 72 17.25 -12.23 12.44
C TYR A 72 17.63 -13.25 13.52
N GLY A 73 17.39 -14.54 13.30
CA GLY A 73 17.66 -15.59 14.30
C GLY A 73 16.61 -15.69 15.41
N ILE A 74 15.43 -15.09 15.21
CA ILE A 74 14.35 -15.09 16.21
C ILE A 74 13.35 -16.18 15.78
N PHE A 75 13.36 -17.30 16.50
CA PHE A 75 12.52 -18.47 16.21
C PHE A 75 11.41 -18.68 17.25
N ASP A 76 11.50 -18.06 18.44
CA ASP A 76 10.44 -18.05 19.44
C ASP A 76 9.33 -17.05 19.04
N CYS A 77 8.68 -17.37 17.94
CA CYS A 77 7.61 -16.57 17.36
C CYS A 77 6.53 -17.47 16.74
N GLY A 78 5.28 -17.05 16.88
CA GLY A 78 4.10 -17.77 16.42
C GLY A 78 3.42 -17.12 15.22
N VAL A 79 2.57 -17.90 14.56
CA VAL A 79 1.65 -17.44 13.53
C VAL A 79 0.24 -17.86 13.88
N TYR A 80 -0.68 -16.89 13.98
CA TYR A 80 -2.09 -17.15 14.22
C TYR A 80 -2.96 -16.67 13.08
N SER A 81 -3.21 -17.55 12.12
CA SER A 81 -3.94 -17.23 10.90
C SER A 81 -4.62 -18.46 10.31
N ALA A 82 -5.94 -18.42 10.20
CA ALA A 82 -6.72 -19.47 9.56
C ALA A 82 -6.33 -19.64 8.06
N SER A 83 -6.09 -18.54 7.37
CA SER A 83 -5.69 -18.59 5.95
C SER A 83 -4.28 -19.16 5.73
N ALA A 84 -3.40 -19.05 6.73
CA ALA A 84 -2.07 -19.67 6.71
C ALA A 84 -2.10 -21.11 7.25
N GLY A 85 -3.22 -21.58 7.81
CA GLY A 85 -3.35 -22.91 8.41
C GLY A 85 -2.54 -23.08 9.71
N ARG A 86 -2.21 -21.98 10.41
CA ARG A 86 -1.37 -21.98 11.61
C ARG A 86 -2.09 -21.31 12.80
N LYS A 87 -1.90 -21.85 14.00
CA LYS A 87 -2.52 -21.39 15.24
C LYS A 87 -1.51 -21.36 16.41
N ASP A 88 -0.26 -21.00 16.11
CA ASP A 88 0.81 -20.96 17.10
C ASP A 88 0.78 -19.59 17.81
N ILE A 89 0.75 -19.60 19.15
CA ILE A 89 0.84 -18.39 19.96
C ILE A 89 2.13 -18.46 20.77
N ASN A 90 3.00 -17.49 20.59
CA ASN A 90 4.26 -17.35 21.31
C ASN A 90 4.42 -15.90 21.79
N ARG A 91 5.50 -15.59 22.51
CA ARG A 91 5.77 -14.24 23.03
C ARG A 91 5.73 -13.13 21.94
N ILE A 92 6.07 -13.47 20.70
CA ILE A 92 5.86 -12.66 19.49
C ILE A 92 4.92 -13.43 18.58
N THR A 93 3.75 -12.89 18.28
CA THR A 93 2.77 -13.58 17.44
C THR A 93 2.35 -12.71 16.26
N PHE A 94 2.61 -13.20 15.04
CA PHE A 94 2.08 -12.60 13.82
C PHE A 94 0.67 -13.13 13.56
N ALA A 95 -0.29 -12.24 13.37
CA ALA A 95 -1.69 -12.66 13.32
C ALA A 95 -2.51 -11.91 12.26
N MET A 96 -3.61 -12.56 11.86
CA MET A 96 -4.70 -11.93 11.12
C MET A 96 -5.81 -11.58 12.11
N ILE A 97 -6.28 -10.33 12.10
CA ILE A 97 -7.31 -9.88 13.05
C ILE A 97 -8.55 -10.77 13.04
N GLY A 98 -9.04 -11.19 11.87
CA GLY A 98 -10.22 -12.06 11.77
C GLY A 98 -10.02 -13.47 12.35
N SER A 99 -8.77 -13.93 12.54
CA SER A 99 -8.49 -15.20 13.22
C SER A 99 -8.47 -15.02 14.73
N VAL A 100 -7.92 -13.90 15.20
CA VAL A 100 -7.83 -13.54 16.63
C VAL A 100 -9.21 -13.30 17.23
N MET A 101 -10.09 -12.60 16.53
CA MET A 101 -11.44 -12.27 17.01
C MET A 101 -12.30 -13.51 17.36
N LYS A 102 -12.04 -14.64 16.74
CA LYS A 102 -12.74 -15.90 17.04
C LYS A 102 -12.34 -16.51 18.38
N HIS A 103 -11.22 -16.07 18.95
CA HIS A 103 -10.63 -16.65 20.17
C HIS A 103 -9.94 -15.56 21.02
N MET A 104 -10.59 -14.40 21.20
CA MET A 104 -10.02 -13.21 21.86
C MET A 104 -9.41 -13.50 23.24
N SER A 105 -10.02 -14.43 24.00
CA SER A 105 -9.54 -14.80 25.34
C SER A 105 -8.08 -15.27 25.36
N PHE A 106 -7.59 -15.90 24.30
CA PHE A 106 -6.20 -16.37 24.19
C PHE A 106 -5.19 -15.22 24.06
N PHE A 107 -5.66 -14.03 23.70
CA PHE A 107 -4.80 -12.88 23.36
C PHE A 107 -4.83 -11.76 24.41
N LYS A 108 -5.48 -11.96 25.57
CA LYS A 108 -5.58 -10.96 26.65
C LYS A 108 -4.23 -10.58 27.26
N HIS A 109 -3.27 -11.48 27.22
CA HIS A 109 -1.91 -11.26 27.74
C HIS A 109 -1.06 -10.33 26.85
N PHE A 110 -1.42 -10.16 25.57
CA PHE A 110 -0.70 -9.23 24.70
C PHE A 110 -1.08 -7.78 24.99
N LYS A 111 -0.17 -7.05 25.63
CA LYS A 111 -0.36 -5.63 25.96
C LYS A 111 0.26 -4.70 24.89
N HIS A 112 1.12 -5.23 24.03
CA HIS A 112 1.75 -4.50 22.92
C HIS A 112 1.19 -4.98 21.58
N VAL A 113 0.77 -4.05 20.76
CA VAL A 113 0.14 -4.31 19.46
C VAL A 113 0.85 -3.49 18.37
N LEU A 114 1.32 -4.17 17.36
CA LEU A 114 1.86 -3.56 16.15
C LEU A 114 0.91 -3.87 14.98
N ILE A 115 0.54 -2.85 14.19
CA ILE A 115 -0.41 -3.03 13.07
C ILE A 115 0.26 -2.57 11.79
N ASP A 116 0.51 -3.49 10.89
CA ASP A 116 0.95 -3.16 9.53
C ASP A 116 -0.25 -2.71 8.68
N GLU A 117 -0.03 -1.73 7.82
CA GLU A 117 -1.05 -1.04 7.04
C GLU A 117 -2.21 -0.51 7.89
N CYS A 118 -1.88 0.17 8.98
CA CYS A 118 -2.82 0.64 10.00
C CYS A 118 -3.89 1.63 9.48
N HIS A 119 -3.74 2.16 8.25
CA HIS A 119 -4.78 2.94 7.59
C HIS A 119 -6.07 2.14 7.30
N LEU A 120 -5.97 0.80 7.34
CA LEU A 120 -7.13 -0.10 7.20
C LEU A 120 -7.97 -0.20 8.49
N VAL A 121 -7.45 0.26 9.62
CA VAL A 121 -8.19 0.26 10.90
C VAL A 121 -9.38 1.20 10.80
N ASN A 122 -10.59 0.65 10.96
CA ASN A 122 -11.81 1.47 11.04
C ASN A 122 -12.03 1.92 12.50
N PRO A 123 -12.06 3.23 12.79
CA PRO A 123 -12.25 3.73 14.14
C PRO A 123 -13.68 3.59 14.67
N GLU A 124 -14.66 3.48 13.78
CA GLU A 124 -16.08 3.50 14.16
C GLU A 124 -16.64 2.11 14.42
N LYS A 125 -16.17 1.10 13.69
CA LYS A 125 -16.70 -0.26 13.71
C LYS A 125 -15.69 -1.31 13.27
N GLY A 126 -15.97 -2.56 13.55
CA GLY A 126 -15.24 -3.73 13.08
C GLY A 126 -14.22 -4.26 14.07
N MET A 127 -13.58 -5.34 13.67
CA MET A 127 -12.77 -6.21 14.53
C MET A 127 -11.65 -5.50 15.32
N TYR A 128 -11.01 -4.47 14.74
CA TYR A 128 -9.98 -3.75 15.48
C TYR A 128 -10.55 -2.90 16.62
N LYS A 129 -11.73 -2.29 16.43
CA LYS A 129 -12.38 -1.54 17.49
C LYS A 129 -12.71 -2.48 18.66
N GLU A 130 -13.38 -3.60 18.38
CA GLU A 130 -13.73 -4.61 19.38
C GLU A 130 -12.49 -5.15 20.10
N PHE A 131 -11.40 -5.42 19.37
CA PHE A 131 -10.14 -5.89 19.95
C PHE A 131 -9.50 -4.86 20.89
N PHE A 132 -9.65 -3.56 20.64
CA PHE A 132 -9.10 -2.51 21.51
C PHE A 132 -9.98 -2.24 22.73
N GLU A 133 -11.30 -2.49 22.63
CA GLU A 133 -12.24 -2.33 23.74
C GLU A 133 -12.14 -3.45 24.78
N ASP A 134 -11.74 -4.65 24.39
CA ASP A 134 -11.62 -5.82 25.27
C ASP A 134 -10.52 -5.66 26.34
N GLU A 135 -9.40 -5.04 25.99
CA GLU A 135 -8.26 -4.87 26.88
C GLU A 135 -7.49 -3.57 26.61
N GLN A 136 -6.94 -2.97 27.67
CA GLN A 136 -6.09 -1.81 27.52
C GLN A 136 -4.72 -2.18 26.94
N ARG A 137 -4.51 -1.84 25.68
CA ARG A 137 -3.31 -2.15 24.90
C ARG A 137 -2.60 -0.88 24.43
N LYS A 138 -1.28 -0.95 24.28
CA LYS A 138 -0.50 0.06 23.55
C LYS A 138 -0.43 -0.33 22.09
N VAL A 139 -0.85 0.54 21.21
CA VAL A 139 -0.93 0.27 19.78
C VAL A 139 0.00 1.20 19.01
N ILE A 140 0.86 0.62 18.19
CA ILE A 140 1.63 1.36 17.18
C ILE A 140 1.23 0.84 15.80
N GLY A 141 0.80 1.75 14.93
CA GLY A 141 0.49 1.46 13.54
C GLY A 141 1.66 1.82 12.63
N LEU A 142 1.91 1.00 11.62
CA LEU A 142 2.79 1.33 10.50
C LEU A 142 1.97 1.49 9.24
N THR A 143 2.29 2.48 8.41
CA THR A 143 1.67 2.64 7.10
C THR A 143 2.50 3.54 6.20
N ALA A 144 2.32 3.39 4.88
CA ALA A 144 2.82 4.35 3.90
C ALA A 144 1.78 5.43 3.55
N THR A 145 0.51 5.17 3.88
CA THR A 145 -0.63 6.02 3.51
C THR A 145 -1.45 6.36 4.76
N PRO A 146 -1.00 7.34 5.59
CA PRO A 146 -1.58 7.64 6.90
C PRO A 146 -2.93 8.36 6.82
N TYR A 147 -3.75 8.03 5.85
CA TYR A 147 -5.04 8.64 5.61
C TYR A 147 -6.06 7.62 5.07
N ARG A 148 -7.31 7.91 5.29
CA ARG A 148 -8.44 7.11 4.81
C ARG A 148 -9.56 7.99 4.30
N LEU A 149 -10.34 7.46 3.37
CA LEU A 149 -11.54 8.12 2.91
C LEU A 149 -12.63 7.98 3.97
N CYS A 150 -13.22 9.10 4.33
CA CYS A 150 -14.37 9.19 5.22
C CYS A 150 -15.49 9.92 4.48
N SER A 151 -16.71 9.40 4.56
CA SER A 151 -17.92 10.06 4.05
C SER A 151 -18.60 10.81 5.19
N GLY A 152 -19.10 12.01 4.93
CA GLY A 152 -19.81 12.84 5.90
C GLY A 152 -20.90 13.66 5.21
N ARG A 153 -21.69 14.42 6.00
CA ARG A 153 -22.76 15.29 5.48
C ARG A 153 -22.27 16.36 4.47
N GLY A 154 -20.98 16.70 4.49
CA GLY A 154 -20.35 17.65 3.56
C GLY A 154 -19.63 17.01 2.36
N GLY A 155 -19.77 15.71 2.11
CA GLY A 155 -19.10 15.00 1.03
C GLY A 155 -18.00 14.04 1.49
N ALA A 156 -17.26 13.48 0.54
CA ALA A 156 -16.12 12.60 0.82
C ALA A 156 -14.88 13.43 1.18
N MET A 157 -14.12 12.97 2.18
CA MET A 157 -12.91 13.63 2.65
C MET A 157 -11.83 12.58 2.93
N LEU A 158 -10.62 12.82 2.48
CA LEU A 158 -9.45 12.07 2.95
C LEU A 158 -9.04 12.61 4.32
N LYS A 159 -9.27 11.84 5.38
CA LYS A 159 -8.83 12.21 6.74
C LYS A 159 -7.50 11.56 7.06
N PHE A 160 -6.57 12.35 7.60
CA PHE A 160 -5.37 11.81 8.22
C PHE A 160 -5.77 10.96 9.43
N ILE A 161 -5.17 9.78 9.62
CA ILE A 161 -5.68 8.78 10.59
C ILE A 161 -5.61 9.23 12.05
N THR A 162 -4.75 10.21 12.38
CA THR A 162 -4.72 10.84 13.72
C THR A 162 -5.85 11.86 13.91
N ARG A 163 -6.61 12.18 12.85
CA ARG A 163 -7.72 13.15 12.85
C ARG A 163 -9.09 12.52 12.65
N THR A 164 -9.19 11.18 12.66
CA THR A 164 -10.47 10.47 12.66
C THR A 164 -11.24 10.70 13.97
N ARG A 165 -12.55 10.46 13.93
CA ARG A 165 -13.43 10.44 15.11
C ARG A 165 -14.33 9.20 14.98
N PRO A 166 -14.33 8.29 15.96
CA PRO A 166 -13.44 8.21 17.14
C PRO A 166 -11.95 8.19 16.79
N LYS A 167 -11.10 8.55 17.75
CA LYS A 167 -9.65 8.65 17.56
C LYS A 167 -8.98 7.34 18.02
N VAL A 168 -8.42 6.57 17.10
CA VAL A 168 -7.63 5.38 17.42
C VAL A 168 -6.16 5.74 17.65
N PHE A 169 -5.57 6.51 16.73
CA PHE A 169 -4.19 6.97 16.81
C PHE A 169 -4.13 8.42 17.24
N THR A 170 -3.25 8.74 18.17
CA THR A 170 -3.15 10.07 18.78
C THR A 170 -2.25 10.98 17.98
N ASP A 171 -1.07 10.49 17.58
CA ASP A 171 -0.03 11.27 16.91
C ASP A 171 0.88 10.41 16.05
N VAL A 172 1.75 11.05 15.27
CA VAL A 172 2.83 10.41 14.50
C VAL A 172 4.12 10.54 15.32
N ILE A 173 4.75 9.41 15.65
CA ILE A 173 6.01 9.39 16.40
C ILE A 173 7.24 9.37 15.50
N TYR A 174 7.07 8.96 14.26
CA TYR A 174 8.12 8.97 13.27
C TYR A 174 7.54 9.01 11.86
N HIS A 175 8.13 9.78 10.99
CA HIS A 175 7.84 9.77 9.56
C HIS A 175 9.11 10.00 8.75
N CYS A 176 9.09 9.55 7.49
CA CYS A 176 10.12 9.79 6.51
C CYS A 176 9.47 10.19 5.17
N GLN A 177 10.04 11.21 4.51
CA GLN A 177 9.53 11.66 3.23
C GLN A 177 10.02 10.75 2.08
N VAL A 178 9.20 10.62 1.03
CA VAL A 178 9.62 9.92 -0.19
C VAL A 178 10.83 10.59 -0.82
N SER A 179 10.82 11.94 -0.88
CA SER A 179 11.91 12.75 -1.44
C SER A 179 13.25 12.54 -0.71
N GLU A 180 13.23 12.35 0.61
CA GLU A 180 14.44 12.06 1.39
C GLU A 180 15.05 10.71 1.02
N LEU A 181 14.21 9.69 0.85
CA LEU A 181 14.67 8.35 0.48
C LEU A 181 15.17 8.29 -0.96
N LEU A 182 14.55 9.06 -1.88
CA LEU A 182 15.02 9.21 -3.25
C LEU A 182 16.38 9.90 -3.30
N ALA A 183 16.56 11.01 -2.58
CA ALA A 183 17.82 11.74 -2.50
C ALA A 183 18.98 10.88 -1.97
N LYS A 184 18.68 9.93 -1.06
CA LYS A 184 19.63 8.97 -0.52
C LYS A 184 19.82 7.71 -1.39
N GLY A 185 19.17 7.61 -2.54
CA GLY A 185 19.23 6.43 -3.41
C GLY A 185 18.58 5.17 -2.82
N PHE A 186 17.71 5.33 -1.82
CA PHE A 186 17.02 4.21 -1.17
C PHE A 186 15.72 3.82 -1.87
N LEU A 187 15.29 4.59 -2.84
CA LEU A 187 14.19 4.31 -3.76
C LEU A 187 14.66 4.54 -5.19
N ALA A 188 14.01 3.91 -6.17
CA ALA A 188 14.29 4.14 -7.58
C ALA A 188 13.73 5.49 -8.03
N SER A 189 14.47 6.21 -8.86
CA SER A 189 13.96 7.40 -9.53
C SER A 189 12.73 7.09 -10.39
N LEU A 190 11.83 8.06 -10.51
CA LEU A 190 10.59 7.90 -11.26
C LEU A 190 10.52 8.90 -12.41
N LYS A 191 10.04 8.42 -13.56
CA LYS A 191 9.72 9.24 -14.72
C LYS A 191 8.22 9.13 -15.00
N TYR A 192 7.57 10.29 -15.14
CA TYR A 192 6.12 10.35 -15.32
C TYR A 192 5.77 10.77 -16.75
N TYR A 193 4.79 10.08 -17.31
CA TYR A 193 4.19 10.38 -18.61
C TYR A 193 2.68 10.55 -18.41
N ASP A 194 2.22 11.80 -18.50
CA ASP A 194 0.79 12.14 -18.48
C ASP A 194 0.26 12.16 -19.91
N ILE A 195 -0.51 11.17 -20.24
CA ILE A 195 -1.09 10.97 -21.57
C ILE A 195 -2.61 10.81 -21.55
N THR A 196 -3.21 11.29 -20.47
CA THR A 196 -4.65 11.19 -20.22
C THR A 196 -5.47 11.96 -21.24
N LYS A 197 -6.45 11.28 -21.85
CA LYS A 197 -7.50 11.86 -22.67
C LYS A 197 -8.86 11.88 -21.98
N LEU A 198 -8.97 11.23 -20.81
CA LEU A 198 -10.20 11.18 -20.02
C LEU A 198 -10.57 12.57 -19.50
N ASP A 199 -11.82 12.95 -19.67
CA ASP A 199 -12.44 14.09 -19.02
C ASP A 199 -13.25 13.62 -17.81
N LEU A 200 -12.59 13.59 -16.64
CA LEU A 200 -13.20 13.11 -15.42
C LEU A 200 -14.30 14.06 -14.85
N SER A 201 -14.46 15.26 -15.40
CA SER A 201 -15.58 16.15 -15.07
C SER A 201 -16.92 15.60 -15.56
N ARG A 202 -16.89 14.77 -16.60
CA ARG A 202 -18.06 14.07 -17.15
C ARG A 202 -18.45 12.80 -16.37
N VAL A 203 -17.59 12.35 -15.47
CA VAL A 203 -17.79 11.11 -14.74
C VAL A 203 -18.37 11.39 -13.35
N ARG A 204 -19.56 10.83 -13.09
CA ARG A 204 -20.20 10.95 -11.79
C ARG A 204 -19.40 10.24 -10.71
N THR A 205 -19.60 10.66 -9.48
CA THR A 205 -19.13 9.91 -8.30
C THR A 205 -20.17 8.86 -7.91
N ASN A 206 -19.71 7.77 -7.30
CA ASN A 206 -20.59 6.76 -6.74
C ASN A 206 -21.41 7.32 -5.56
N SER A 207 -22.41 6.57 -5.09
CA SER A 207 -23.33 6.98 -4.01
C SER A 207 -22.63 7.34 -2.70
N THR A 208 -21.45 6.82 -2.44
CA THR A 208 -20.66 7.13 -1.25
C THR A 208 -19.74 8.35 -1.44
N GLY A 209 -19.61 8.87 -2.65
CA GLY A 209 -18.63 9.92 -3.00
C GLY A 209 -17.18 9.44 -3.00
N ALA A 210 -16.95 8.16 -2.73
CA ALA A 210 -15.62 7.59 -2.46
C ALA A 210 -14.78 7.34 -3.71
N ASP A 211 -15.42 7.07 -4.84
CA ASP A 211 -14.75 6.83 -6.13
C ASP A 211 -15.72 7.18 -7.28
N TYR A 212 -15.30 6.97 -8.51
CA TYR A 212 -16.10 7.18 -9.69
C TYR A 212 -17.20 6.13 -9.84
N ASP A 213 -18.37 6.54 -10.35
CA ASP A 213 -19.46 5.66 -10.75
C ASP A 213 -19.05 4.81 -11.95
N GLU A 214 -19.24 3.49 -11.86
CA GLU A 214 -18.73 2.56 -12.87
C GLU A 214 -19.39 2.75 -14.24
N LYS A 215 -20.70 3.03 -14.27
CA LYS A 215 -21.45 3.18 -15.53
C LYS A 215 -21.01 4.44 -16.28
N SER A 216 -20.91 5.57 -15.60
CA SER A 216 -20.47 6.82 -16.23
C SER A 216 -18.99 6.79 -16.61
N LEU A 217 -18.16 6.07 -15.84
CA LEU A 217 -16.76 5.88 -16.18
C LEU A 217 -16.58 5.00 -17.43
N LEU A 218 -17.39 3.94 -17.56
CA LEU A 218 -17.36 3.10 -18.74
C LEU A 218 -17.75 3.88 -20.00
N GLN A 219 -18.77 4.74 -19.91
CA GLN A 219 -19.18 5.63 -21.01
C GLN A 219 -18.03 6.57 -21.45
N GLU A 220 -17.32 7.14 -20.48
CA GLU A 220 -16.17 7.99 -20.79
C GLU A 220 -14.99 7.19 -21.39
N PHE A 221 -14.77 5.97 -20.94
CA PHE A 221 -13.77 5.05 -21.52
C PHE A 221 -14.08 4.71 -22.98
N GLU A 222 -15.34 4.47 -23.29
CA GLU A 222 -15.80 4.20 -24.65
C GLU A 222 -15.70 5.46 -25.54
N ARG A 223 -16.04 6.63 -25.01
CA ARG A 223 -15.96 7.90 -25.74
C ARG A 223 -14.54 8.21 -26.24
N VAL A 224 -13.51 7.96 -25.41
CA VAL A 224 -12.11 8.26 -25.78
C VAL A 224 -11.37 7.07 -26.36
N ASP A 225 -12.01 5.88 -26.41
CA ASP A 225 -11.38 4.60 -26.78
C ASP A 225 -10.06 4.37 -25.98
N ILE A 226 -10.17 4.44 -24.66
CA ILE A 226 -9.01 4.26 -23.75
C ILE A 226 -8.28 2.94 -24.03
N TYR A 227 -9.00 1.93 -24.50
CA TYR A 227 -8.45 0.64 -24.84
C TYR A 227 -7.36 0.73 -25.92
N LYS A 228 -7.63 1.46 -27.00
CA LYS A 228 -6.64 1.71 -28.05
C LYS A 228 -5.39 2.38 -27.51
N ASP A 229 -5.55 3.31 -26.58
CA ASP A 229 -4.42 3.98 -25.92
C ASP A 229 -3.64 3.01 -25.03
N ILE A 230 -4.30 2.16 -24.22
CA ILE A 230 -3.63 1.17 -23.39
C ILE A 230 -2.79 0.21 -24.24
N VAL A 231 -3.37 -0.35 -25.31
CA VAL A 231 -2.67 -1.25 -26.22
C VAL A 231 -1.52 -0.54 -26.95
N GLY A 232 -1.79 0.64 -27.49
CA GLY A 232 -0.80 1.43 -28.24
C GLY A 232 0.42 1.79 -27.39
N TRP A 233 0.21 2.22 -26.15
CA TRP A 233 1.29 2.52 -25.22
C TRP A 233 2.02 1.26 -24.77
N THR A 234 1.32 0.17 -24.50
CA THR A 234 1.95 -1.11 -24.13
C THR A 234 2.87 -1.60 -25.25
N LYS A 235 2.43 -1.55 -26.51
CA LYS A 235 3.25 -1.92 -27.68
C LYS A 235 4.50 -1.02 -27.79
N ARG A 236 4.37 0.30 -27.56
CA ARG A 236 5.52 1.22 -27.55
C ARG A 236 6.51 0.96 -26.41
N LEU A 237 6.02 0.60 -25.23
CA LEU A 237 6.86 0.28 -24.08
C LEU A 237 7.65 -1.03 -24.28
N LEU A 238 7.04 -2.01 -24.96
CA LEU A 238 7.68 -3.28 -25.31
C LEU A 238 8.67 -3.14 -26.48
N ASN A 239 8.33 -2.31 -27.47
CA ASN A 239 9.11 -2.11 -28.69
C ASN A 239 9.22 -0.61 -29.00
N PRO A 240 10.04 0.15 -28.24
CA PRO A 240 10.20 1.59 -28.47
C PRO A 240 10.96 1.84 -29.78
N LYS A 241 10.63 2.95 -30.47
CA LYS A 241 11.38 3.39 -31.66
C LYS A 241 12.83 3.80 -31.32
N SER A 242 13.06 4.23 -30.08
CA SER A 242 14.37 4.56 -29.53
C SER A 242 14.41 4.21 -28.04
N GLY A 243 15.59 3.89 -27.52
CA GLY A 243 15.79 3.49 -26.13
C GLY A 243 15.64 1.99 -25.89
N ILE A 244 15.57 1.61 -24.62
CA ILE A 244 15.56 0.22 -24.17
C ILE A 244 14.12 -0.24 -23.91
N PRO A 245 13.71 -1.39 -24.44
CA PRO A 245 12.40 -1.99 -24.10
C PRO A 245 12.22 -2.18 -22.60
N ARG A 246 10.99 -1.97 -22.13
CA ARG A 246 10.66 -2.19 -20.70
C ARG A 246 10.63 -3.68 -20.42
N LYS A 247 11.18 -4.06 -19.26
CA LYS A 247 11.35 -5.47 -18.88
C LYS A 247 10.09 -6.07 -18.27
N GLY A 248 9.39 -5.29 -17.44
CA GLY A 248 8.17 -5.69 -16.75
C GLY A 248 7.17 -4.55 -16.70
N ILE A 249 5.98 -4.75 -17.27
CA ILE A 249 4.91 -3.77 -17.34
C ILE A 249 3.72 -4.26 -16.52
N LEU A 250 3.37 -3.55 -15.46
CA LEU A 250 2.17 -3.80 -14.66
C LEU A 250 1.11 -2.76 -14.99
N ILE A 251 -0.01 -3.20 -15.54
CA ILE A 251 -1.10 -2.32 -15.97
C ILE A 251 -2.25 -2.44 -14.97
N PHE A 252 -2.64 -1.33 -14.39
CA PHE A 252 -3.81 -1.25 -13.50
C PHE A 252 -5.03 -0.84 -14.31
N THR A 253 -5.93 -1.80 -14.57
CA THR A 253 -7.21 -1.56 -15.25
C THR A 253 -8.36 -1.47 -14.24
N ARG A 254 -9.47 -0.85 -14.63
CA ARG A 254 -10.68 -0.77 -13.79
C ARG A 254 -11.56 -2.00 -13.96
N PHE A 255 -11.76 -2.45 -15.19
CA PHE A 255 -12.68 -3.53 -15.53
C PHE A 255 -11.92 -4.73 -16.11
N ILE A 256 -12.50 -5.92 -16.01
CA ILE A 256 -11.91 -7.16 -16.55
C ILE A 256 -11.86 -7.10 -18.08
N ARG A 257 -12.87 -6.50 -18.71
CA ARG A 257 -12.98 -6.37 -20.18
C ARG A 257 -11.73 -5.71 -20.82
N GLU A 258 -11.16 -4.64 -20.20
CA GLU A 258 -9.93 -4.02 -20.72
C GLU A 258 -8.75 -4.98 -20.61
N ALA A 259 -8.66 -5.71 -19.52
CA ALA A 259 -7.59 -6.68 -19.29
C ALA A 259 -7.65 -7.83 -20.30
N GLU A 260 -8.85 -8.34 -20.60
CA GLU A 260 -9.08 -9.41 -21.57
C GLU A 260 -8.69 -8.99 -23.00
N LYS A 261 -9.15 -7.81 -23.42
CA LYS A 261 -8.79 -7.25 -24.73
C LYS A 261 -7.28 -7.03 -24.85
N LEU A 262 -6.66 -6.50 -23.80
CA LEU A 262 -5.22 -6.29 -23.76
C LEU A 262 -4.47 -7.62 -23.92
N ALA A 263 -4.87 -8.66 -23.19
CA ALA A 263 -4.24 -9.98 -23.26
C ALA A 263 -4.43 -10.66 -24.64
N ALA A 264 -5.51 -10.37 -25.33
CA ALA A 264 -5.75 -10.87 -26.68
C ALA A 264 -4.83 -10.20 -27.72
N GLU A 265 -4.41 -8.94 -27.51
CA GLU A 265 -3.61 -8.19 -28.50
C GLU A 265 -2.12 -8.10 -28.19
N ILE A 266 -1.73 -8.31 -26.91
CA ILE A 266 -0.33 -8.20 -26.48
C ILE A 266 0.24 -9.58 -26.21
N PRO A 267 1.21 -10.04 -27.01
CA PRO A 267 1.92 -11.28 -26.73
C PRO A 267 2.56 -11.31 -25.34
N ASN A 268 2.53 -12.46 -24.68
CA ASN A 268 3.07 -12.64 -23.32
C ASN A 268 2.44 -11.71 -22.27
N CYS A 269 1.17 -11.33 -22.46
CA CYS A 269 0.35 -10.64 -21.47
C CYS A 269 -0.49 -11.65 -20.68
N ALA A 270 -0.56 -11.49 -19.37
CA ALA A 270 -1.42 -12.28 -18.50
C ALA A 270 -2.34 -11.40 -17.66
N ILE A 271 -3.49 -11.96 -17.24
CA ILE A 271 -4.49 -11.24 -16.44
C ILE A 271 -4.43 -11.75 -15.01
N VAL A 272 -4.45 -10.82 -14.04
CA VAL A 272 -4.64 -11.12 -12.62
C VAL A 272 -5.79 -10.29 -12.08
N SER A 273 -6.82 -10.98 -11.57
CA SER A 273 -8.02 -10.38 -10.99
C SER A 273 -8.42 -11.05 -9.68
N GLY A 274 -9.49 -10.59 -9.06
CA GLY A 274 -10.07 -11.22 -7.87
C GLY A 274 -10.51 -12.67 -8.09
N SER A 275 -10.97 -12.99 -9.30
CA SER A 275 -11.42 -14.34 -9.70
C SER A 275 -10.26 -15.28 -10.09
N THR A 276 -9.04 -14.78 -10.30
CA THR A 276 -7.89 -15.61 -10.65
C THR A 276 -7.54 -16.59 -9.53
N PRO A 277 -7.59 -17.93 -9.76
CA PRO A 277 -7.27 -18.93 -8.74
C PRO A 277 -5.87 -18.74 -8.16
N LYS A 278 -5.68 -19.04 -6.87
CA LYS A 278 -4.40 -18.81 -6.16
C LYS A 278 -3.20 -19.47 -6.85
N LYS A 279 -3.35 -20.73 -7.30
CA LYS A 279 -2.27 -21.47 -8.00
C LYS A 279 -1.91 -20.80 -9.33
N GLU A 280 -2.92 -20.39 -10.10
CA GLU A 280 -2.73 -19.72 -11.38
C GLU A 280 -2.10 -18.33 -11.18
N ARG A 281 -2.57 -17.56 -10.20
CA ARG A 281 -1.96 -16.27 -9.82
C ARG A 281 -0.47 -16.43 -9.49
N ALA A 282 -0.14 -17.44 -8.68
CA ALA A 282 1.26 -17.72 -8.32
C ALA A 282 2.11 -18.06 -9.56
N ARG A 283 1.56 -18.85 -10.51
CA ARG A 283 2.21 -19.21 -11.79
C ARG A 283 2.46 -17.96 -12.65
N ILE A 284 1.45 -17.11 -12.80
CA ILE A 284 1.56 -15.86 -13.57
C ILE A 284 2.62 -14.94 -12.94
N LEU A 285 2.55 -14.71 -11.64
CA LEU A 285 3.49 -13.80 -10.95
C LEU A 285 4.92 -14.33 -10.99
N LYS A 286 5.13 -15.66 -10.91
CA LYS A 286 6.43 -16.26 -11.11
C LYS A 286 6.93 -16.04 -12.55
N GLY A 287 6.10 -16.32 -13.57
CA GLY A 287 6.44 -16.07 -14.97
C GLY A 287 6.75 -14.60 -15.27
N PHE A 288 6.10 -13.68 -14.57
CA PHE A 288 6.34 -12.24 -14.67
C PHE A 288 7.71 -11.85 -14.08
N LYS A 289 8.04 -12.37 -12.90
CA LYS A 289 9.37 -12.17 -12.28
C LYS A 289 10.51 -12.80 -13.09
N ASP A 290 10.26 -13.96 -13.68
CA ASP A 290 11.24 -14.67 -14.52
C ASP A 290 11.36 -14.05 -15.93
N GLY A 291 10.57 -13.02 -16.26
CA GLY A 291 10.56 -12.34 -17.56
C GLY A 291 9.93 -13.13 -18.71
N ARG A 292 9.32 -14.30 -18.45
CA ARG A 292 8.55 -15.09 -19.45
C ARG A 292 7.23 -14.40 -19.80
N ILE A 293 6.61 -13.74 -18.81
CA ILE A 293 5.47 -12.85 -18.99
C ILE A 293 6.01 -11.43 -18.93
N LYS A 294 5.75 -10.62 -19.94
CA LYS A 294 6.26 -9.24 -20.03
C LYS A 294 5.26 -8.22 -19.49
N VAL A 295 3.98 -8.54 -19.59
CA VAL A 295 2.88 -7.65 -19.23
C VAL A 295 1.91 -8.37 -18.32
N VAL A 296 1.53 -7.73 -17.22
CA VAL A 296 0.43 -8.20 -16.37
C VAL A 296 -0.64 -7.12 -16.31
N ALA A 297 -1.83 -7.46 -16.79
CA ALA A 297 -3.03 -6.66 -16.61
C ALA A 297 -3.67 -7.02 -15.26
N ASN A 298 -3.73 -6.05 -14.37
CA ASN A 298 -4.21 -6.23 -13.00
C ASN A 298 -5.54 -5.53 -12.76
N VAL A 299 -6.53 -6.28 -12.29
CA VAL A 299 -7.84 -5.78 -11.90
C VAL A 299 -8.02 -5.90 -10.39
N GLY A 300 -7.66 -4.85 -9.66
CA GLY A 300 -7.98 -4.69 -8.24
C GLY A 300 -7.22 -5.55 -7.22
N VAL A 301 -6.15 -6.28 -7.61
CA VAL A 301 -5.53 -7.28 -6.72
C VAL A 301 -4.10 -6.93 -6.31
N LEU A 302 -3.23 -6.53 -7.24
CA LEU A 302 -1.78 -6.39 -7.02
C LEU A 302 -1.38 -5.02 -6.43
N THR A 303 -2.30 -4.30 -5.85
CA THR A 303 -2.03 -3.02 -5.17
C THR A 303 -1.30 -3.20 -3.85
N THR A 304 -1.44 -4.37 -3.22
CA THR A 304 -0.75 -4.75 -1.97
C THR A 304 -0.14 -6.15 -2.11
N GLY A 305 0.87 -6.47 -1.30
CA GLY A 305 1.42 -7.84 -1.19
C GLY A 305 2.27 -8.35 -2.36
N PHE A 306 2.36 -7.63 -3.48
CA PHE A 306 3.19 -8.03 -4.61
C PHE A 306 4.59 -7.39 -4.53
N ASP A 307 5.62 -8.21 -4.41
CA ASP A 307 7.01 -7.79 -4.34
C ASP A 307 7.78 -8.22 -5.60
N TYR A 308 8.20 -7.21 -6.39
CA TYR A 308 9.01 -7.38 -7.59
C TYR A 308 9.91 -6.13 -7.77
N PRO A 309 11.11 -6.10 -7.17
CA PRO A 309 12.00 -4.93 -7.23
C PRO A 309 12.41 -4.54 -8.64
N GLU A 310 12.53 -5.50 -9.56
CA GLU A 310 12.91 -5.27 -10.95
C GLU A 310 11.77 -4.72 -11.83
N LEU A 311 10.54 -4.67 -11.32
CA LEU A 311 9.41 -4.04 -12.02
C LEU A 311 9.77 -2.61 -12.40
N ASP A 312 9.82 -2.29 -13.67
CA ASP A 312 10.32 -1.02 -14.17
C ASP A 312 9.24 -0.10 -14.74
N THR A 313 8.01 -0.59 -14.95
CA THR A 313 6.93 0.22 -15.51
C THR A 313 5.58 -0.09 -14.88
N VAL A 314 4.84 0.94 -14.51
CA VAL A 314 3.41 0.86 -14.21
C VAL A 314 2.62 1.71 -15.20
N VAL A 315 1.51 1.17 -15.70
CA VAL A 315 0.53 1.88 -16.52
C VAL A 315 -0.74 2.05 -15.71
N LEU A 316 -1.13 3.29 -15.49
CA LEU A 316 -2.33 3.64 -14.74
C LEU A 316 -3.49 3.86 -15.73
N ALA A 317 -4.29 2.83 -15.96
CA ALA A 317 -5.51 2.88 -16.76
C ALA A 317 -6.78 2.84 -15.87
N ARG A 318 -6.61 3.09 -14.58
CA ARG A 318 -7.66 3.14 -13.58
C ARG A 318 -7.69 4.50 -12.90
N PRO A 319 -8.63 5.39 -13.26
CA PRO A 319 -8.85 6.60 -12.48
C PRO A 319 -9.35 6.27 -11.08
N THR A 320 -8.93 7.06 -10.09
CA THR A 320 -9.39 6.91 -8.72
C THR A 320 -9.43 8.24 -7.97
N LYS A 321 -10.32 8.33 -7.00
CA LYS A 321 -10.34 9.41 -6.00
C LYS A 321 -9.51 9.06 -4.76
N SER A 322 -9.02 7.83 -4.67
CA SER A 322 -8.23 7.34 -3.54
C SER A 322 -6.75 7.63 -3.73
N LEU A 323 -6.21 8.60 -2.98
CA LEU A 323 -4.77 8.87 -2.91
C LEU A 323 -3.99 7.62 -2.45
N SER A 324 -4.53 6.83 -1.51
CA SER A 324 -3.90 5.57 -1.08
C SER A 324 -3.72 4.59 -2.23
N LEU A 325 -4.76 4.41 -3.04
CA LEU A 325 -4.70 3.50 -4.17
C LEU A 325 -3.69 3.98 -5.22
N TYR A 326 -3.72 5.28 -5.56
CA TYR A 326 -2.73 5.88 -6.46
C TYR A 326 -1.30 5.66 -5.96
N TYR A 327 -1.06 5.98 -4.68
CA TYR A 327 0.25 5.81 -4.05
C TYR A 327 0.71 4.35 -4.06
N GLN A 328 -0.19 3.40 -3.79
CA GLN A 328 0.12 1.97 -3.82
C GLN A 328 0.43 1.46 -5.23
N MET A 329 -0.27 1.95 -6.26
CA MET A 329 0.00 1.61 -7.66
C MET A 329 1.39 2.08 -8.09
N VAL A 330 1.72 3.35 -7.85
CA VAL A 330 3.05 3.90 -8.14
C VAL A 330 4.12 3.25 -7.26
N GLY A 331 3.77 2.91 -6.03
CA GLY A 331 4.65 2.21 -5.08
C GLY A 331 5.15 0.83 -5.55
N ARG A 332 4.56 0.25 -6.60
CA ARG A 332 5.07 -1.00 -7.18
C ARG A 332 6.37 -0.80 -7.94
N VAL A 333 6.57 0.36 -8.57
CA VAL A 333 7.74 0.64 -9.41
C VAL A 333 8.83 1.44 -8.70
N ILE A 334 8.54 2.05 -7.54
CA ILE A 334 9.52 2.87 -6.79
C ILE A 334 10.57 2.06 -6.03
N ARG A 335 10.41 0.74 -5.91
CA ARG A 335 11.35 -0.12 -5.18
C ARG A 335 12.73 -0.06 -5.79
N PRO A 336 13.80 0.03 -4.97
CA PRO A 336 15.16 0.14 -5.48
C PRO A 336 15.61 -1.16 -6.16
N CYS A 337 16.25 -1.01 -7.30
CA CYS A 337 16.98 -2.05 -8.01
C CYS A 337 18.12 -1.35 -8.77
N GLN A 338 19.27 -2.00 -8.87
CA GLN A 338 20.45 -1.41 -9.50
C GLN A 338 20.16 -0.98 -10.95
N GLY A 339 20.49 0.26 -11.27
CA GLY A 339 20.33 0.82 -12.61
C GLY A 339 18.87 1.00 -13.08
N LYS A 340 17.90 0.89 -12.17
CA LYS A 340 16.48 1.04 -12.51
C LYS A 340 16.01 2.48 -12.43
N GLU A 341 15.40 2.95 -13.52
CA GLU A 341 14.49 4.10 -13.54
C GLU A 341 13.06 3.58 -13.71
N GLY A 342 12.19 3.88 -12.73
CA GLY A 342 10.78 3.47 -12.76
C GLY A 342 9.95 4.39 -13.65
N TRP A 343 9.10 3.83 -14.49
CA TRP A 343 8.20 4.61 -15.35
C TRP A 343 6.76 4.51 -14.87
N VAL A 344 6.13 5.68 -14.78
CA VAL A 344 4.70 5.82 -14.46
C VAL A 344 4.01 6.43 -15.68
N VAL A 345 3.23 5.63 -16.38
CA VAL A 345 2.46 6.07 -17.56
C VAL A 345 1.00 6.22 -17.13
N ASP A 346 0.52 7.45 -17.10
CA ASP A 346 -0.84 7.75 -16.61
C ASP A 346 -1.79 8.07 -17.77
N LEU A 347 -2.72 7.15 -18.01
CA LEU A 347 -3.83 7.26 -18.95
C LEU A 347 -5.12 7.73 -18.26
N SER A 348 -5.10 7.88 -16.94
CA SER A 348 -6.29 7.98 -16.10
C SER A 348 -6.40 9.29 -15.32
N GLY A 349 -5.45 10.23 -15.48
CA GLY A 349 -5.49 11.55 -14.86
C GLY A 349 -5.18 11.57 -13.36
N ASN A 350 -4.71 10.47 -12.80
CA ASN A 350 -4.34 10.40 -11.38
C ASN A 350 -3.19 11.36 -11.05
N PHE A 351 -2.19 11.45 -11.94
CA PHE A 351 -1.05 12.36 -11.79
C PHE A 351 -1.48 13.83 -11.76
N ARG A 352 -2.41 14.23 -12.62
CA ARG A 352 -2.99 15.60 -12.60
C ARG A 352 -3.68 15.88 -11.27
N ARG A 353 -4.39 14.88 -10.74
CA ARG A 353 -5.16 15.00 -9.49
C ARG A 353 -4.26 15.08 -8.25
N PHE A 354 -3.26 14.21 -8.14
CA PHE A 354 -2.50 14.00 -6.90
C PHE A 354 -1.06 14.54 -6.94
N GLY A 355 -0.50 14.80 -8.12
CA GLY A 355 0.92 15.12 -8.30
C GLY A 355 1.80 13.87 -8.29
N ARG A 356 3.12 14.09 -8.32
CA ARG A 356 4.11 13.02 -8.19
C ARG A 356 4.16 12.52 -6.77
N VAL A 357 4.44 11.23 -6.56
CA VAL A 357 4.50 10.67 -5.21
C VAL A 357 5.66 11.24 -4.38
N GLU A 358 6.74 11.68 -5.00
CA GLU A 358 7.86 12.38 -4.37
C GLU A 358 7.53 13.82 -3.95
N GLU A 359 6.46 14.40 -4.49
CA GLU A 359 5.94 15.72 -4.09
C GLU A 359 4.97 15.65 -2.91
N LEU A 360 4.53 14.42 -2.56
CA LEU A 360 3.69 14.22 -1.38
C LEU A 360 4.51 14.40 -0.12
N ARG A 361 4.14 15.38 0.69
CA ARG A 361 4.79 15.70 1.95
C ARG A 361 3.87 15.47 3.12
N ILE A 362 4.39 14.84 4.15
CA ILE A 362 3.74 14.74 5.46
C ILE A 362 4.14 15.99 6.23
N GLU A 363 3.17 16.78 6.61
CA GLU A 363 3.41 18.04 7.32
C GLU A 363 2.51 18.15 8.56
N GLN A 364 2.99 18.91 9.53
CA GLN A 364 2.24 19.25 10.74
C GLN A 364 2.22 20.78 10.91
N PRO A 365 1.32 21.49 10.20
CA PRO A 365 1.23 22.94 10.28
C PRO A 365 0.99 23.46 11.68
N GLU A 366 0.24 22.73 12.47
CA GLU A 366 -0.01 22.99 13.89
C GLU A 366 0.09 21.68 14.66
N LYS A 367 0.45 21.74 15.95
CA LYS A 367 0.60 20.57 16.81
C LYS A 367 -0.63 19.65 16.75
N GLY A 368 -0.41 18.40 16.39
CA GLY A 368 -1.43 17.37 16.23
C GLY A 368 -2.29 17.49 14.96
N LYS A 369 -2.05 18.49 14.09
CA LYS A 369 -2.80 18.70 12.85
C LYS A 369 -2.02 18.20 11.62
N TRP A 370 -1.71 16.93 11.61
CA TRP A 370 -1.06 16.26 10.49
C TRP A 370 -1.88 16.30 9.20
N CYS A 371 -1.20 16.52 8.08
CA CYS A 371 -1.79 16.50 6.75
C CYS A 371 -0.82 16.00 5.68
N ILE A 372 -1.34 15.73 4.50
CA ILE A 372 -0.55 15.50 3.28
C ILE A 372 -0.68 16.72 2.39
N MET A 373 0.46 17.23 1.97
CA MET A 373 0.59 18.32 1.01
C MET A 373 1.15 17.83 -0.32
N SER A 374 0.75 18.45 -1.42
CA SER A 374 1.36 18.27 -2.73
C SER A 374 1.29 19.61 -3.50
N ARG A 375 2.41 20.08 -4.02
CA ARG A 375 2.50 21.32 -4.81
C ARG A 375 1.85 22.52 -4.11
N GLY A 376 2.06 22.68 -2.80
CA GLY A 376 1.44 23.74 -2.00
C GLY A 376 -0.04 23.55 -1.68
N ARG A 377 -0.66 22.47 -2.16
CA ARG A 377 -2.08 22.16 -1.92
C ARG A 377 -2.21 21.07 -0.85
N GLN A 378 -3.10 21.28 0.10
CA GLN A 378 -3.47 20.25 1.07
C GLN A 378 -4.40 19.20 0.44
N LEU A 379 -4.04 17.91 0.57
CA LEU A 379 -4.79 16.79 0.01
C LEU A 379 -5.65 16.03 1.03
N THR A 380 -5.35 16.20 2.33
CA THR A 380 -6.12 15.52 3.40
C THR A 380 -6.77 16.53 4.32
N ASN A 381 -7.85 16.11 5.00
CA ASN A 381 -8.66 16.92 5.91
C ASN A 381 -9.34 18.13 5.21
N VAL A 382 -9.54 18.02 3.92
CA VAL A 382 -10.29 18.97 3.07
C VAL A 382 -11.39 18.21 2.33
N VAL A 383 -12.52 18.85 2.08
CA VAL A 383 -13.60 18.28 1.28
C VAL A 383 -13.21 18.32 -0.19
N PHE A 384 -13.53 17.26 -0.93
CA PHE A 384 -13.27 17.15 -2.37
C PHE A 384 -14.38 17.75 -3.20
#